data_5db4a209fb1e1ca7366aacbe2ba147b1
#
_entry.id   5db4a209fb1e1ca7366aacbe2ba147b1
#
_cell.length_a   1.000
_cell.length_b   1.000
_cell.length_c   1.000
_cell.angle_alpha   90.00
_cell.angle_beta   90.00
_cell.angle_gamma   90.00
#
_symmetry.space_group_name_H-M   'P 1'
#
loop_
_entity.id
_entity.type
_entity.pdbx_description
1 polymer ?
#
loop_
_entity_poly.entity_id
_entity_poly.type
_entity_poly.pdbx_seq_one_letter_code
_entity_poly.pdbx_strand_id
1 'polypeptide(L)' 'MATETIAVPEIHCDHCKTSIEGALATIGGVERASVDIAARTVTVRYDEASVDRGALVEAIEEQGYEVPAQ' A
#
# COMPACT_ATOMS: atom_id res chain seq x y z
N MET A 1 10.56 8.47 -9.87
CA MET A 1 9.97 7.63 -8.83
C MET A 1 9.32 8.49 -7.76
N ALA A 2 8.14 8.10 -7.31
CA ALA A 2 7.44 8.81 -6.24
C ALA A 2 7.34 7.90 -5.01
N THR A 3 7.23 8.51 -3.84
CA THR A 3 7.02 7.78 -2.59
C THR A 3 5.75 8.31 -1.95
N GLU A 4 4.84 7.40 -1.63
CA GLU A 4 3.57 7.74 -0.98
C GLU A 4 3.46 6.99 0.34
N THR A 5 2.95 7.67 1.36
CA THR A 5 2.61 7.05 2.63
C THR A 5 1.10 7.08 2.78
N ILE A 6 0.51 5.91 2.90
CA ILE A 6 -0.94 5.76 2.93
C ILE A 6 -1.35 5.24 4.31
N ALA A 7 -2.24 5.96 4.98
CA ALA A 7 -2.74 5.52 6.28
C ALA A 7 -3.77 4.41 6.10
N VAL A 8 -3.56 3.29 6.78
CA VAL A 8 -4.47 2.14 6.76
C VAL A 8 -4.74 1.74 8.21
N PRO A 9 -5.72 2.37 8.87
CA PRO A 9 -5.95 2.18 10.31
C PRO A 9 -6.24 0.75 10.73
N GLU A 10 -6.64 -0.11 9.82
CA GLU A 10 -6.98 -1.50 10.12
C GLU A 10 -5.78 -2.43 10.20
N ILE A 11 -4.59 -1.96 9.87
CA ILE A 11 -3.37 -2.76 10.00
C ILE A 11 -3.11 -3.01 11.49
N HIS A 12 -2.96 -4.27 11.88
CA HIS A 12 -2.75 -4.62 13.28
C HIS A 12 -1.90 -5.87 13.50
N CYS A 13 -1.41 -6.53 12.46
CA CYS A 13 -0.61 -7.75 12.62
C CYS A 13 0.28 -8.01 11.40
N ASP A 14 1.22 -8.94 11.56
CA ASP A 14 2.15 -9.32 10.48
C ASP A 14 1.45 -9.87 9.26
N HIS A 15 0.32 -10.52 9.45
CA HIS A 15 -0.46 -11.06 8.34
C HIS A 15 -0.98 -9.95 7.43
N CYS A 16 -1.44 -8.85 8.03
CA CYS A 16 -1.87 -7.67 7.28
C CYS A 16 -0.71 -7.11 6.46
N LYS A 17 0.47 -7.01 7.09
CA LYS A 17 1.68 -6.55 6.41
C LYS A 17 1.98 -7.39 5.19
N THR A 18 2.02 -8.71 5.34
CA THR A 18 2.33 -9.63 4.25
C THR A 18 1.31 -9.52 3.12
N SER A 19 0.03 -9.46 3.46
CA SER A 19 -1.05 -9.38 2.46
C SER A 19 -0.96 -8.11 1.63
N ILE A 20 -0.75 -6.97 2.28
CA ILE A 20 -0.69 -5.67 1.61
C ILE A 20 0.58 -5.56 0.77
N GLU A 21 1.72 -5.94 1.32
CA GLU A 21 2.98 -5.89 0.58
C GLU A 21 2.94 -6.80 -0.64
N GLY A 22 2.36 -7.99 -0.48
CA GLY A 22 2.21 -8.93 -1.59
C GLY A 22 1.31 -8.40 -2.69
N ALA A 23 0.18 -7.78 -2.31
CA ALA A 23 -0.75 -7.21 -3.29
C ALA A 23 -0.10 -6.08 -4.07
N LEU A 24 0.61 -5.19 -3.38
CA LEU A 24 1.27 -4.05 -4.03
C LEU A 24 2.43 -4.49 -4.91
N ALA A 25 3.13 -5.53 -4.51
CA ALA A 25 4.27 -6.05 -5.28
C ALA A 25 3.87 -6.61 -6.65
N THR A 26 2.60 -6.96 -6.84
CA THR A 26 2.13 -7.48 -8.13
C THR A 26 1.81 -6.37 -9.13
N ILE A 27 1.80 -5.12 -8.70
CA ILE A 27 1.45 -4.00 -9.57
C ILE A 27 2.69 -3.57 -10.35
N GLY A 28 2.57 -3.54 -11.69
CA GLY A 28 3.65 -3.03 -12.53
C GLY A 28 3.89 -1.55 -12.24
N GLY A 29 5.15 -1.18 -12.04
CA GLY A 29 5.52 0.18 -11.68
C GLY A 29 5.80 0.37 -10.19
N VAL A 30 5.41 -0.58 -9.34
CA VAL A 30 5.76 -0.52 -7.91
C VAL A 30 7.16 -1.10 -7.72
N GLU A 31 8.06 -0.29 -7.19
CA GLU A 31 9.42 -0.71 -6.89
C GLU A 31 9.51 -1.35 -5.51
N ARG A 32 8.84 -0.76 -4.53
CA ARG A 32 8.91 -1.21 -3.15
C ARG A 32 7.63 -0.85 -2.40
N ALA A 33 7.18 -1.75 -1.56
CA ALA A 33 6.08 -1.49 -0.64
C ALA A 33 6.49 -1.97 0.74
N SER A 34 6.29 -1.13 1.74
CA SER A 34 6.67 -1.45 3.12
C SER A 34 5.54 -1.04 4.05
N VAL A 35 5.11 -1.95 4.90
CA VAL A 35 4.05 -1.70 5.88
C VAL A 35 4.66 -1.48 7.26
N ASP A 36 4.26 -0.41 7.92
CA ASP A 36 4.63 -0.13 9.30
C ASP A 36 3.41 -0.42 10.18
N ILE A 37 3.46 -1.52 10.90
CA ILE A 37 2.34 -1.96 11.75
C ILE A 37 2.11 -0.98 12.90
N ALA A 38 3.18 -0.50 13.50
CA ALA A 38 3.08 0.40 14.64
C ALA A 38 2.42 1.74 14.25
N ALA A 39 2.78 2.27 13.09
CA ALA A 39 2.23 3.52 12.59
C ALA A 39 0.94 3.31 11.78
N ARG A 40 0.64 2.06 11.42
CA ARG A 40 -0.51 1.69 10.60
C ARG A 40 -0.50 2.42 9.26
N THR A 41 0.67 2.43 8.63
CA THR A 41 0.85 3.08 7.34
C THR A 41 1.52 2.14 6.35
N VAL A 42 1.32 2.44 5.07
CA VAL A 42 1.96 1.73 3.96
C VAL A 42 2.76 2.76 3.18
N THR A 43 4.06 2.53 3.06
CA THR A 43 4.93 3.38 2.25
C THR A 43 5.23 2.66 0.95
N VAL A 44 4.93 3.30 -0.18
CA VAL A 44 5.10 2.70 -1.50
C VAL A 44 5.99 3.59 -2.33
N ARG A 45 7.02 2.99 -2.92
CA ARG A 45 7.86 3.65 -3.91
C ARG A 45 7.48 3.10 -5.29
N TYR A 46 7.09 3.98 -6.19
CA TYR A 46 6.56 3.56 -7.48
C TYR A 46 6.86 4.56 -8.58
N ASP A 47 6.71 4.09 -9.81
CA ASP A 47 6.86 4.93 -11.00
C ASP A 47 5.51 5.57 -11.31
N GLU A 48 5.39 6.86 -11.03
CA GLU A 48 4.15 7.61 -11.22
C GLU A 48 3.73 7.73 -12.69
N ALA A 49 4.63 7.42 -13.61
CA ALA A 49 4.28 7.37 -15.03
C ALA A 49 3.58 6.07 -15.40
N SER A 50 3.77 5.02 -14.59
CA SER A 50 3.19 3.69 -14.85
C SER A 50 1.97 3.38 -13.99
N VAL A 51 1.93 3.91 -12.77
CA VAL A 51 0.85 3.64 -11.83
C VAL A 51 0.58 4.89 -11.01
N ASP A 52 -0.66 5.09 -10.60
CA ASP A 52 -1.02 6.24 -9.78
C ASP A 52 -1.41 5.81 -8.36
N ARG A 53 -1.59 6.80 -7.48
CA ARG A 53 -1.96 6.56 -6.09
C ARG A 53 -3.30 5.82 -5.98
N GLY A 54 -4.24 6.12 -6.85
CA GLY A 54 -5.54 5.46 -6.86
C GLY A 54 -5.44 3.96 -7.05
N ALA A 55 -4.53 3.51 -7.91
CA ALA A 55 -4.30 2.09 -8.12
C ALA A 55 -3.74 1.42 -6.88
N LEU A 56 -2.85 2.12 -6.15
CA LEU A 56 -2.28 1.60 -4.90
C LEU A 56 -3.36 1.45 -3.83
N VAL A 57 -4.19 2.48 -3.68
CA VAL A 57 -5.30 2.47 -2.73
C VAL A 57 -6.28 1.34 -3.06
N GLU A 58 -6.62 1.19 -4.34
CA GLU A 58 -7.52 0.14 -4.78
C GLU A 58 -7.00 -1.25 -4.44
N ALA A 59 -5.70 -1.47 -4.64
CA ALA A 59 -5.08 -2.76 -4.31
C ALA A 59 -5.16 -3.05 -2.81
N ILE A 60 -4.97 -2.04 -1.97
CA ILE A 60 -5.09 -2.19 -0.53
C ILE A 60 -6.54 -2.51 -0.15
N GLU A 61 -7.49 -1.82 -0.74
CA GLU A 61 -8.90 -2.04 -0.46
C GLU A 61 -9.37 -3.43 -0.90
N GLU A 62 -8.81 -3.94 -1.98
CA GLU A 62 -9.13 -5.29 -2.44
C GLU A 62 -8.69 -6.37 -1.46
N GLN A 63 -7.74 -6.06 -0.59
CA GLN A 63 -7.33 -6.98 0.48
C GLN A 63 -8.26 -6.89 1.70
N GLY A 64 -9.29 -6.05 1.64
CA GLY A 64 -10.26 -5.92 2.72
C GLY A 64 -9.94 -4.81 3.73
N TYR A 65 -9.02 -3.92 3.41
CA TYR A 65 -8.64 -2.82 4.29
C TYR A 65 -9.19 -1.50 3.79
N GLU A 66 -9.72 -0.70 4.71
CA GLU A 66 -10.26 0.61 4.37
C GLU A 66 -9.16 1.67 4.36
N VAL A 67 -9.21 2.55 3.36
CA VAL A 67 -8.29 3.68 3.26
C VAL A 67 -9.13 4.97 3.34
N PRO A 68 -9.36 5.49 4.56
CA PRO A 68 -10.30 6.60 4.73
C PRO A 68 -9.82 7.95 4.19
N ALA A 69 -8.53 8.16 4.08
CA ALA A 69 -7.97 9.44 3.65
C ALA A 69 -7.35 9.32 2.26
N GLN A 70 -8.17 9.22 1.26
CA GLN A 70 -7.71 9.09 -0.12
C GLN A 70 -7.45 10.42 -0.77
#